data_b709d366a5e59ad9ee430500aa18a763
#
_entry.id   b709d366a5e59ad9ee430500aa18a763
#
_cell.length_a   1.000
_cell.length_b   1.000
_cell.length_c   1.000
_cell.angle_alpha   90.00
_cell.angle_beta   90.00
_cell.angle_gamma   90.00
#
_symmetry.space_group_name_H-M   'P 1'
#
loop_
_entity.id
_entity.type
_entity.pdbx_description
1 polymer ?
#
loop_
_entity_poly.entity_id
_entity_poly.type
_entity_poly.pdbx_seq_one_letter_code
_entity_poly.pdbx_strand_id
1 'polypeptide(L)'
;ASRGLGDVYKRQADGHHRAASAVKVGLKRREEHPDYTGEEEFNYFLSVLFPDEELMIMPYNRVVKDLNGYSKEEFIKKIEEKFEIEESAAAVEPAYKAEFGMYLDEKWYKLKAKKDILSDDPVDGLDVAILQNNLLEPVLGIHDPKTDKRIDFVGGIRGLLELEKRCHTDCVLAFSMYPTSIAELFAVADAGRLMPPKSTWFEPKLRSGLFIHKIEE
;
A
#
# COMPACT_ATOMS: atom_id res chain seq x y z
N ALA A 1 0.56 -22.70 -15.76
CA ALA A 1 -0.54 -23.57 -15.32
C ALA A 1 -0.15 -24.29 -14.04
N SER A 2 -0.90 -24.12 -12.97
CA SER A 2 -0.69 -24.84 -11.71
C SER A 2 -1.26 -26.24 -11.82
N ARG A 3 -0.55 -27.14 -12.47
CA ARG A 3 -0.93 -28.55 -12.48
C ARG A 3 -0.82 -29.10 -11.05
N GLY A 4 -1.92 -29.59 -10.49
CA GLY A 4 -1.94 -30.33 -9.22
C GLY A 4 -2.45 -29.60 -7.98
N LEU A 5 -2.86 -28.32 -8.06
CA LEU A 5 -3.40 -27.59 -6.90
C LEU A 5 -4.95 -27.46 -6.88
N GLY A 6 -5.67 -28.19 -7.74
CA GLY A 6 -7.13 -28.19 -7.78
C GLY A 6 -7.73 -26.80 -8.02
N ASP A 7 -8.95 -26.57 -7.55
CA ASP A 7 -9.70 -25.31 -7.72
C ASP A 7 -9.34 -24.22 -6.68
N VAL A 8 -8.08 -24.17 -6.25
CA VAL A 8 -7.61 -23.17 -5.28
C VAL A 8 -7.42 -21.83 -5.96
N TYR A 9 -8.09 -20.80 -5.45
CA TYR A 9 -7.89 -19.43 -5.89
C TYR A 9 -6.52 -18.94 -5.48
N LYS A 10 -5.78 -18.35 -6.42
CA LYS A 10 -4.46 -17.74 -6.19
C LYS A 10 -4.52 -16.27 -6.54
N ARG A 11 -4.01 -15.46 -5.63
CA ARG A 11 -3.88 -14.02 -5.81
C ARG A 11 -2.44 -13.61 -5.57
N GLN A 12 -1.93 -12.69 -6.39
CA GLN A 12 -0.56 -12.18 -6.22
C GLN A 12 -0.55 -11.12 -5.13
N ALA A 13 0.09 -11.42 -4.01
CA ALA A 13 0.19 -10.55 -2.86
C ALA A 13 1.38 -9.57 -2.96
N ASP A 14 2.54 -10.03 -3.41
CA ASP A 14 3.78 -9.22 -3.49
C ASP A 14 4.62 -9.66 -4.70
N GLY A 15 5.69 -8.92 -4.99
CA GLY A 15 6.64 -9.23 -6.07
C GLY A 15 6.14 -8.89 -7.48
N HIS A 16 5.21 -7.96 -7.64
CA HIS A 16 4.64 -7.59 -8.95
C HIS A 16 5.69 -7.20 -10.00
N HIS A 17 6.73 -6.45 -9.63
CA HIS A 17 7.81 -6.08 -10.55
C HIS A 17 8.64 -7.30 -10.97
N ARG A 18 8.89 -8.25 -10.08
CA ARG A 18 9.61 -9.50 -10.40
C ARG A 18 8.82 -10.35 -11.38
N ALA A 19 7.53 -10.55 -11.12
CA ALA A 19 6.66 -11.29 -12.02
C ALA A 19 6.55 -10.61 -13.41
N ALA A 20 6.33 -9.29 -13.44
CA ALA A 20 6.28 -8.54 -14.70
C ALA A 20 7.59 -8.63 -15.49
N SER A 21 8.73 -8.60 -14.83
CA SER A 21 10.05 -8.77 -15.47
C SER A 21 10.22 -10.18 -16.03
N ALA A 22 9.83 -11.21 -15.26
CA ALA A 22 9.90 -12.59 -15.72
C ALA A 22 9.03 -12.82 -16.98
N VAL A 23 7.80 -12.28 -16.99
CA VAL A 23 6.92 -12.34 -18.16
C VAL A 23 7.55 -11.67 -19.38
N LYS A 24 8.12 -10.47 -19.23
CA LYS A 24 8.80 -9.76 -20.33
C LYS A 24 9.98 -10.55 -20.88
N VAL A 25 10.79 -11.15 -20.01
CA VAL A 25 11.92 -11.99 -20.41
C VAL A 25 11.43 -13.24 -21.14
N GLY A 26 10.42 -13.93 -20.59
CA GLY A 26 9.85 -15.11 -21.24
C GLY A 26 9.31 -14.82 -22.64
N LEU A 27 8.55 -13.73 -22.80
CA LEU A 27 8.02 -13.32 -24.12
C LEU A 27 9.16 -13.01 -25.10
N LYS A 28 10.18 -12.25 -24.68
CA LYS A 28 11.34 -11.93 -25.50
C LYS A 28 12.08 -13.21 -25.94
N ARG A 29 12.30 -14.17 -25.02
CA ARG A 29 12.96 -15.44 -25.35
C ARG A 29 12.14 -16.27 -26.33
N ARG A 30 10.82 -16.27 -26.24
CA ARG A 30 9.94 -16.94 -27.25
C ARG A 30 10.06 -16.31 -28.63
N GLU A 31 10.24 -14.99 -28.72
CA GLU A 31 10.49 -14.31 -29.99
C GLU A 31 11.87 -14.66 -30.57
N GLU A 32 12.91 -14.78 -29.72
CA GLU A 32 14.27 -15.16 -30.11
C GLU A 32 14.40 -16.66 -30.48
N HIS A 33 13.53 -17.52 -29.94
CA HIS A 33 13.49 -18.97 -30.12
C HIS A 33 12.10 -19.42 -30.60
N PRO A 34 11.73 -19.21 -31.89
CA PRO A 34 10.36 -19.49 -32.35
C PRO A 34 9.96 -20.97 -32.30
N ASP A 35 10.94 -21.86 -32.19
CA ASP A 35 10.80 -23.30 -32.07
C ASP A 35 10.66 -23.81 -30.65
N TYR A 36 10.45 -22.91 -29.67
CA TYR A 36 10.29 -23.28 -28.26
C TYR A 36 9.13 -24.27 -28.04
N THR A 37 9.33 -25.20 -27.11
CA THR A 37 8.37 -26.27 -26.80
C THR A 37 7.41 -25.92 -25.66
N GLY A 38 7.79 -24.96 -24.84
CA GLY A 38 7.09 -24.59 -23.61
C GLY A 38 7.72 -25.19 -22.35
N GLU A 39 8.67 -26.11 -22.49
CA GLU A 39 9.36 -26.77 -21.36
C GLU A 39 10.68 -26.07 -20.99
N GLU A 40 11.11 -25.06 -21.75
CA GLU A 40 12.33 -24.31 -21.48
C GLU A 40 12.18 -23.45 -20.20
N GLU A 41 13.27 -23.32 -19.44
CA GLU A 41 13.29 -22.65 -18.14
C GLU A 41 12.83 -21.18 -18.19
N PHE A 42 12.99 -20.48 -19.30
CA PHE A 42 12.49 -19.11 -19.47
C PHE A 42 10.96 -19.02 -19.53
N ASN A 43 10.23 -20.14 -19.64
CA ASN A 43 8.77 -20.19 -19.55
C ASN A 43 8.25 -20.25 -18.11
N TYR A 44 9.12 -20.39 -17.14
CA TYR A 44 8.80 -20.51 -15.72
C TYR A 44 9.37 -19.36 -14.91
N PHE A 45 8.85 -19.15 -13.74
CA PHE A 45 9.43 -18.26 -12.75
C PHE A 45 9.20 -18.80 -11.33
N LEU A 46 10.12 -18.47 -10.43
CA LEU A 46 10.02 -18.87 -9.03
C LEU A 46 8.88 -18.14 -8.35
N SER A 47 7.92 -18.88 -7.81
CA SER A 47 6.86 -18.35 -6.96
C SER A 47 6.81 -19.09 -5.63
N VAL A 48 6.39 -18.39 -4.58
CA VAL A 48 6.13 -18.95 -3.25
C VAL A 48 4.65 -18.79 -2.97
N LEU A 49 3.99 -19.87 -2.58
CA LEU A 49 2.57 -19.89 -2.24
C LEU A 49 2.43 -19.94 -0.72
N PHE A 50 1.57 -19.11 -0.18
CA PHE A 50 1.20 -19.09 1.23
C PHE A 50 -0.32 -19.28 1.36
N PRO A 51 -0.80 -19.97 2.38
CA PRO A 51 -2.16 -19.80 2.86
C PRO A 51 -2.39 -18.33 3.23
N ASP A 52 -3.57 -17.80 2.96
CA ASP A 52 -3.88 -16.40 3.22
C ASP A 52 -3.87 -16.06 4.71
N GLU A 53 -4.23 -17.00 5.57
CA GLU A 53 -4.16 -16.89 7.03
C GLU A 53 -2.72 -16.81 7.59
N GLU A 54 -1.70 -17.20 6.82
CA GLU A 54 -0.29 -17.10 7.21
C GLU A 54 0.36 -15.77 6.78
N LEU A 55 -0.37 -14.93 6.07
CA LEU A 55 0.12 -13.63 5.62
C LEU A 55 -0.38 -12.52 6.54
N MET A 56 0.55 -11.75 7.10
CA MET A 56 0.24 -10.53 7.84
C MET A 56 0.35 -9.32 6.91
N ILE A 57 -0.70 -8.52 6.87
CA ILE A 57 -0.65 -7.20 6.24
C ILE A 57 -0.54 -6.16 7.35
N MET A 58 0.57 -5.44 7.34
CA MET A 58 0.80 -4.31 8.24
C MET A 58 0.39 -3.00 7.57
N PRO A 59 0.07 -1.96 8.34
CA PRO A 59 -0.25 -0.66 7.78
C PRO A 59 0.94 -0.08 7.01
N TYR A 60 0.64 0.67 5.98
CA TYR A 60 1.62 1.46 5.25
C TYR A 60 1.35 2.93 5.55
N ASN A 61 2.05 3.47 6.54
CA ASN A 61 1.88 4.83 7.04
C ASN A 61 2.45 5.86 6.06
N ARG A 62 2.02 7.12 6.16
CA ARG A 62 2.46 8.24 5.31
C ARG A 62 3.11 9.31 6.15
N VAL A 63 4.13 9.96 5.57
CA VAL A 63 4.72 11.19 6.11
C VAL A 63 4.82 12.23 5.01
N VAL A 64 4.56 13.49 5.34
CA VAL A 64 4.48 14.58 4.36
C VAL A 64 5.35 15.75 4.82
N LYS A 65 6.07 16.37 3.87
CA LYS A 65 7.08 17.38 4.14
C LYS A 65 6.55 18.78 4.38
N ASP A 66 5.37 19.09 3.86
CA ASP A 66 4.78 20.42 3.98
C ASP A 66 3.24 20.35 4.00
N LEU A 67 2.60 21.44 4.36
CA LEU A 67 1.15 21.60 4.39
C LEU A 67 0.60 22.31 3.14
N ASN A 68 1.32 22.30 2.02
CA ASN A 68 0.90 22.95 0.78
C ASN A 68 0.59 24.45 0.95
N GLY A 69 1.36 25.13 1.80
CA GLY A 69 1.21 26.56 2.08
C GLY A 69 0.15 26.93 3.11
N TYR A 70 -0.63 25.98 3.63
CA TYR A 70 -1.58 26.24 4.71
C TYR A 70 -0.88 26.42 6.05
N SER A 71 -1.41 27.31 6.89
CA SER A 71 -1.13 27.28 8.33
C SER A 71 -1.74 26.02 8.96
N LYS A 72 -1.32 25.69 10.18
CA LYS A 72 -1.89 24.55 10.92
C LYS A 72 -3.41 24.69 11.11
N GLU A 73 -3.86 25.87 11.47
CA GLU A 73 -5.28 26.17 11.71
C GLU A 73 -6.11 26.05 10.44
N GLU A 74 -5.60 26.56 9.32
CA GLU A 74 -6.25 26.42 8.01
C GLU A 74 -6.31 24.95 7.57
N PHE A 75 -5.21 24.21 7.77
CA PHE A 75 -5.14 22.79 7.42
C PHE A 75 -6.13 21.96 8.23
N ILE A 76 -6.23 22.17 9.55
CA ILE A 76 -7.22 21.51 10.42
C ILE A 76 -8.64 21.80 9.93
N LYS A 77 -8.99 23.05 9.59
CA LYS A 77 -10.29 23.38 9.05
C LYS A 77 -10.61 22.68 7.73
N LYS A 78 -9.58 22.47 6.88
CA LYS A 78 -9.75 21.69 5.65
C LYS A 78 -10.01 20.21 5.92
N ILE A 79 -9.36 19.64 6.92
CA ILE A 79 -9.62 18.26 7.35
C ILE A 79 -11.05 18.11 7.89
N GLU A 80 -11.52 19.07 8.69
CA GLU A 80 -12.86 19.07 9.29
C GLU A 80 -13.99 19.05 8.23
N GLU A 81 -13.73 19.46 7.00
CA GLU A 81 -14.73 19.36 5.92
C GLU A 81 -15.11 17.90 5.63
N LYS A 82 -14.17 16.96 5.73
CA LYS A 82 -14.31 15.55 5.34
C LYS A 82 -14.12 14.54 6.47
N PHE A 83 -13.49 14.93 7.55
CA PHE A 83 -13.21 14.07 8.70
C PHE A 83 -13.73 14.68 9.99
N GLU A 84 -14.15 13.83 10.92
CA GLU A 84 -14.25 14.20 12.33
C GLU A 84 -12.82 14.17 12.89
N ILE A 85 -12.44 15.17 13.69
CA ILE A 85 -11.11 15.30 14.27
C ILE A 85 -11.19 15.46 15.79
N GLU A 86 -10.36 14.71 16.49
CA GLU A 86 -10.23 14.75 17.95
C GLU A 86 -8.74 14.74 18.33
N GLU A 87 -8.31 15.68 19.19
CA GLU A 87 -6.94 15.70 19.72
C GLU A 87 -6.76 14.53 20.69
N SER A 88 -5.64 13.82 20.58
CA SER A 88 -5.30 12.67 21.43
C SER A 88 -4.06 12.95 22.26
N ALA A 89 -4.11 12.58 23.54
CA ALA A 89 -2.97 12.68 24.44
C ALA A 89 -1.89 11.59 24.21
N ALA A 90 -2.19 10.59 23.38
CA ALA A 90 -1.29 9.49 23.06
C ALA A 90 -1.22 9.27 21.57
N ALA A 91 -0.19 8.54 21.11
CA ALA A 91 -0.07 8.10 19.73
C ALA A 91 -1.32 7.32 19.28
N VAL A 92 -1.84 7.64 18.10
CA VAL A 92 -3.07 7.06 17.57
C VAL A 92 -2.74 5.93 16.62
N GLU A 93 -3.06 4.71 17.01
CA GLU A 93 -3.12 3.56 16.14
C GLU A 93 -4.59 3.33 15.78
N PRO A 94 -4.97 3.42 14.48
CA PRO A 94 -6.36 3.20 14.07
C PRO A 94 -6.88 1.84 14.51
N ALA A 95 -8.07 1.78 15.09
CA ALA A 95 -8.67 0.56 15.60
C ALA A 95 -9.57 -0.15 14.57
N TYR A 96 -10.02 0.56 13.55
CA TYR A 96 -10.91 0.04 12.52
C TYR A 96 -10.80 0.86 11.22
N LYS A 97 -11.39 0.33 10.17
CA LYS A 97 -11.48 0.96 8.85
C LYS A 97 -12.09 2.37 8.91
N ALA A 98 -11.60 3.27 8.07
CA ALA A 98 -11.98 4.69 7.98
C ALA A 98 -11.60 5.53 9.21
N GLU A 99 -10.76 4.99 10.09
CA GLU A 99 -10.07 5.73 11.15
C GLU A 99 -8.60 5.92 10.76
N PHE A 100 -8.06 7.10 11.10
CA PHE A 100 -6.66 7.45 10.84
C PHE A 100 -6.08 8.14 12.07
N GLY A 101 -4.80 7.91 12.35
CA GLY A 101 -4.07 8.80 13.23
C GLY A 101 -3.37 9.88 12.41
N MET A 102 -3.29 11.08 12.94
CA MET A 102 -2.53 12.18 12.35
C MET A 102 -1.60 12.76 13.41
N TYR A 103 -0.33 12.91 13.06
CA TYR A 103 0.64 13.61 13.87
C TYR A 103 1.02 14.92 13.21
N LEU A 104 0.77 16.04 13.88
CA LEU A 104 1.01 17.39 13.40
C LEU A 104 1.38 18.29 14.58
N ASP A 105 2.50 19.02 14.46
CA ASP A 105 2.95 20.00 15.44
C ASP A 105 2.99 19.42 16.87
N GLU A 106 3.72 18.31 17.02
CA GLU A 106 3.93 17.57 18.28
C GLU A 106 2.67 17.01 18.94
N LYS A 107 1.55 16.95 18.20
CA LYS A 107 0.27 16.43 18.70
C LYS A 107 -0.28 15.32 17.84
N TRP A 108 -0.90 14.37 18.49
CA TRP A 108 -1.68 13.35 17.81
C TRP A 108 -3.15 13.76 17.71
N TYR A 109 -3.75 13.42 16.59
CA TYR A 109 -5.17 13.58 16.33
C TYR A 109 -5.73 12.27 15.81
N LYS A 110 -6.94 11.92 16.27
CA LYS A 110 -7.75 10.87 15.68
C LYS A 110 -8.63 11.48 14.62
N LEU A 111 -8.57 10.94 13.40
CA LEU A 111 -9.43 11.32 12.30
C LEU A 111 -10.39 10.17 12.03
N LYS A 112 -11.66 10.48 11.78
CA LYS A 112 -12.65 9.53 11.32
C LYS A 112 -13.32 10.07 10.07
N ALA A 113 -13.31 9.29 9.00
CA ALA A 113 -13.93 9.65 7.74
C ALA A 113 -15.45 9.84 7.92
N LYS A 114 -16.00 10.95 7.42
CA LYS A 114 -17.43 11.19 7.41
C LYS A 114 -18.13 10.27 6.40
N LYS A 115 -19.42 10.03 6.60
CA LYS A 115 -20.17 9.07 5.78
C LYS A 115 -20.24 9.43 4.29
N ASP A 116 -20.17 10.71 3.96
CA ASP A 116 -20.24 11.22 2.58
C ASP A 116 -19.01 10.89 1.72
N ILE A 117 -17.90 10.50 2.36
CA ILE A 117 -16.65 10.10 1.67
C ILE A 117 -16.38 8.60 1.72
N LEU A 118 -17.26 7.82 2.35
CA LEU A 118 -17.16 6.36 2.34
C LEU A 118 -17.69 5.80 1.02
N SER A 119 -17.10 4.71 0.53
CA SER A 119 -17.50 4.06 -0.71
C SER A 119 -17.55 2.54 -0.53
N ASP A 120 -18.50 1.91 -1.19
CA ASP A 120 -18.58 0.43 -1.28
C ASP A 120 -17.78 -0.11 -2.49
N ASP A 121 -17.18 0.77 -3.31
CA ASP A 121 -16.28 0.36 -4.39
C ASP A 121 -15.02 -0.31 -3.81
N PRO A 122 -14.59 -1.45 -4.36
CA PRO A 122 -13.44 -2.20 -3.82
C PRO A 122 -12.14 -1.42 -3.73
N VAL A 123 -11.94 -0.40 -4.59
CA VAL A 123 -10.72 0.43 -4.59
C VAL A 123 -10.95 1.74 -3.87
N ASP A 124 -12.02 2.47 -4.20
CA ASP A 124 -12.28 3.78 -3.61
C ASP A 124 -12.71 3.69 -2.14
N GLY A 125 -13.22 2.53 -1.71
CA GLY A 125 -13.53 2.24 -0.32
C GLY A 125 -12.32 1.83 0.55
N LEU A 126 -11.12 1.70 -0.01
CA LEU A 126 -9.92 1.45 0.78
C LEU A 126 -9.50 2.70 1.55
N ASP A 127 -9.02 2.54 2.77
CA ASP A 127 -8.54 3.66 3.60
C ASP A 127 -7.47 4.50 2.90
N VAL A 128 -6.60 3.85 2.13
CA VAL A 128 -5.58 4.54 1.33
C VAL A 128 -6.19 5.41 0.23
N ALA A 129 -7.30 5.01 -0.37
CA ALA A 129 -8.03 5.79 -1.37
C ALA A 129 -8.85 6.90 -0.70
N ILE A 130 -9.50 6.62 0.42
CA ILE A 130 -10.23 7.63 1.20
C ILE A 130 -9.30 8.77 1.58
N LEU A 131 -8.12 8.49 2.14
CA LEU A 131 -7.14 9.50 2.50
C LEU A 131 -6.61 10.25 1.27
N GLN A 132 -6.29 9.53 0.19
CA GLN A 132 -5.79 10.12 -1.05
C GLN A 132 -6.80 11.09 -1.65
N ASN A 133 -8.01 10.63 -1.89
CA ASN A 133 -9.03 11.36 -2.65
C ASN A 133 -9.66 12.53 -1.87
N ASN A 134 -9.60 12.50 -0.54
CA ASN A 134 -10.27 13.50 0.30
C ASN A 134 -9.31 14.42 1.08
N LEU A 135 -8.01 14.10 1.12
CA LEU A 135 -7.03 14.91 1.85
C LEU A 135 -5.73 15.11 1.08
N LEU A 136 -5.02 14.04 0.68
CA LEU A 136 -3.69 14.18 0.08
C LEU A 136 -3.75 14.93 -1.25
N GLU A 137 -4.69 14.61 -2.12
CA GLU A 137 -4.84 15.27 -3.41
C GLU A 137 -5.51 16.65 -3.28
N PRO A 138 -6.75 16.79 -2.76
CA PRO A 138 -7.47 18.06 -2.81
C PRO A 138 -6.90 19.13 -1.87
N VAL A 139 -6.29 18.76 -0.76
CA VAL A 139 -5.76 19.69 0.25
C VAL A 139 -4.26 19.86 0.10
N LEU A 140 -3.51 18.77 0.07
CA LEU A 140 -2.05 18.81 -0.01
C LEU A 140 -1.50 18.87 -1.44
N GLY A 141 -2.35 18.72 -2.47
CA GLY A 141 -1.95 18.77 -3.88
C GLY A 141 -1.05 17.61 -4.30
N ILE A 142 -1.10 16.48 -3.59
CA ILE A 142 -0.33 15.27 -3.89
C ILE A 142 -1.15 14.39 -4.83
N HIS A 143 -1.00 14.60 -6.14
CA HIS A 143 -1.77 13.89 -7.16
C HIS A 143 -1.29 12.46 -7.39
N ASP A 144 0.03 12.23 -7.45
CA ASP A 144 0.61 10.90 -7.60
C ASP A 144 1.62 10.62 -6.48
N PRO A 145 1.23 9.85 -5.47
CA PRO A 145 2.11 9.54 -4.34
C PRO A 145 3.33 8.68 -4.70
N LYS A 146 3.43 8.14 -5.92
CA LYS A 146 4.62 7.41 -6.39
C LYS A 146 5.75 8.35 -6.80
N THR A 147 5.41 9.51 -7.33
CA THR A 147 6.35 10.43 -7.96
C THR A 147 6.53 11.75 -7.19
N ASP A 148 5.56 12.13 -6.36
CA ASP A 148 5.65 13.33 -5.53
C ASP A 148 6.69 13.15 -4.41
N LYS A 149 7.69 14.01 -4.39
CA LYS A 149 8.80 13.98 -3.43
C LYS A 149 8.44 14.55 -2.05
N ARG A 150 7.24 15.12 -1.91
CA ARG A 150 6.75 15.66 -0.64
C ARG A 150 6.13 14.61 0.26
N ILE A 151 5.78 13.44 -0.29
CA ILE A 151 5.26 12.30 0.48
C ILE A 151 6.28 11.16 0.51
N ASP A 152 6.37 10.48 1.67
CA ASP A 152 7.12 9.25 1.82
C ASP A 152 6.31 8.26 2.66
N PHE A 153 6.77 7.02 2.73
CA PHE A 153 6.03 5.89 3.28
C PHE A 153 6.82 5.16 4.35
N VAL A 154 6.15 4.87 5.46
CA VAL A 154 6.72 4.17 6.61
C VAL A 154 5.95 2.86 6.84
N GLY A 155 6.61 1.71 6.67
CA GLY A 155 5.99 0.42 6.97
C GLY A 155 5.66 0.30 8.45
N GLY A 156 4.49 -0.25 8.78
CA GLY A 156 3.98 -0.37 10.13
C GLY A 156 4.90 -1.10 11.11
N ILE A 157 5.79 -1.96 10.59
CA ILE A 157 6.81 -2.65 11.38
C ILE A 157 7.76 -1.69 12.14
N ARG A 158 7.87 -0.43 11.70
CA ARG A 158 8.69 0.60 12.36
C ARG A 158 8.00 1.26 13.55
N GLY A 159 6.70 1.02 13.72
CA GLY A 159 5.88 1.60 14.79
C GLY A 159 5.59 3.10 14.61
N LEU A 160 4.78 3.64 15.52
CA LEU A 160 4.32 5.04 15.47
C LEU A 160 5.43 6.03 15.84
N LEU A 161 6.39 5.64 16.69
CA LEU A 161 7.53 6.48 17.07
C LEU A 161 8.38 6.90 15.86
N GLU A 162 8.43 6.08 14.80
CA GLU A 162 9.12 6.48 13.57
C GLU A 162 8.40 7.64 12.87
N LEU A 163 7.07 7.73 12.97
CA LEU A 163 6.30 8.84 12.41
C LEU A 163 6.63 10.15 13.12
N GLU A 164 6.64 10.15 14.45
CA GLU A 164 7.04 11.29 15.25
C GLU A 164 8.47 11.73 14.92
N LYS A 165 9.41 10.77 14.90
CA LYS A 165 10.81 11.02 14.53
C LYS A 165 10.95 11.67 13.15
N ARG A 166 10.21 11.18 12.15
CA ARG A 166 10.22 11.75 10.80
C ARG A 166 9.68 13.18 10.80
N CYS A 167 8.64 13.47 11.58
CA CYS A 167 8.10 14.83 11.71
C CYS A 167 9.04 15.79 12.44
N HIS A 168 9.96 15.29 13.27
CA HIS A 168 11.01 16.12 13.88
C HIS A 168 12.26 16.27 12.98
N THR A 169 12.37 15.52 11.88
CA THR A 169 13.59 15.46 11.08
C THR A 169 13.41 16.07 9.68
N ASP A 170 12.50 15.54 8.89
CA ASP A 170 12.39 15.85 7.46
C ASP A 170 10.95 16.01 6.95
N CYS A 171 9.97 15.83 7.80
CA CYS A 171 8.55 15.98 7.51
C CYS A 171 7.89 16.90 8.54
N VAL A 172 6.66 17.31 8.30
CA VAL A 172 5.86 18.11 9.25
C VAL A 172 4.56 17.44 9.65
N LEU A 173 4.16 16.39 8.90
CA LEU A 173 2.87 15.74 9.01
C LEU A 173 3.03 14.24 8.81
N ALA A 174 2.36 13.44 9.61
CA ALA A 174 2.29 12.00 9.43
C ALA A 174 0.87 11.46 9.59
N PHE A 175 0.59 10.35 8.91
CA PHE A 175 -0.65 9.59 9.07
C PHE A 175 -0.35 8.14 9.40
N SER A 176 -0.92 7.64 10.49
CA SER A 176 -1.02 6.21 10.76
C SER A 176 -2.32 5.68 10.14
N MET A 177 -2.20 4.49 9.53
CA MET A 177 -3.26 3.87 8.75
C MET A 177 -3.76 2.61 9.42
N TYR A 178 -5.03 2.29 9.21
CA TYR A 178 -5.52 0.95 9.46
C TYR A 178 -4.98 -0.02 8.38
N PRO A 179 -4.53 -1.23 8.73
CA PRO A 179 -4.01 -2.17 7.73
C PRO A 179 -5.12 -2.65 6.79
N THR A 180 -4.83 -2.67 5.49
CA THR A 180 -5.73 -3.29 4.51
C THR A 180 -5.89 -4.78 4.82
N SER A 181 -7.10 -5.27 4.83
CA SER A 181 -7.39 -6.69 5.08
C SER A 181 -7.13 -7.56 3.84
N ILE A 182 -6.92 -8.87 4.05
CA ILE A 182 -6.85 -9.85 2.96
C ILE A 182 -8.16 -9.87 2.14
N ALA A 183 -9.30 -9.72 2.80
CA ALA A 183 -10.60 -9.67 2.11
C ALA A 183 -10.71 -8.48 1.16
N GLU A 184 -10.23 -7.31 1.55
CA GLU A 184 -10.18 -6.13 0.67
C GLU A 184 -9.22 -6.34 -0.51
N LEU A 185 -8.06 -6.94 -0.28
CA LEU A 185 -7.14 -7.29 -1.36
C LEU A 185 -7.81 -8.23 -2.37
N PHE A 186 -8.52 -9.24 -1.89
CA PHE A 186 -9.23 -10.18 -2.75
C PHE A 186 -10.37 -9.49 -3.52
N ALA A 187 -11.15 -8.63 -2.87
CA ALA A 187 -12.21 -7.88 -3.53
C ALA A 187 -11.69 -7.02 -4.69
N VAL A 188 -10.56 -6.34 -4.51
CA VAL A 188 -9.91 -5.57 -5.59
C VAL A 188 -9.45 -6.47 -6.73
N ALA A 189 -8.81 -7.60 -6.42
CA ALA A 189 -8.32 -8.55 -7.40
C ALA A 189 -9.48 -9.22 -8.17
N ASP A 190 -10.56 -9.58 -7.50
CA ASP A 190 -11.73 -10.22 -8.10
C ASP A 190 -12.53 -9.25 -9.00
N ALA A 191 -12.47 -7.95 -8.68
CA ALA A 191 -12.98 -6.89 -9.55
C ALA A 191 -12.09 -6.63 -10.79
N GLY A 192 -10.97 -7.37 -10.96
CA GLY A 192 -10.01 -7.16 -12.04
C GLY A 192 -9.26 -5.83 -11.96
N ARG A 193 -9.22 -5.20 -10.77
CA ARG A 193 -8.59 -3.89 -10.54
C ARG A 193 -7.24 -4.03 -9.85
N LEU A 194 -6.52 -2.93 -9.78
CA LEU A 194 -5.21 -2.85 -9.10
C LEU A 194 -5.33 -2.11 -7.78
N MET A 195 -4.59 -2.59 -6.79
CA MET A 195 -4.43 -1.86 -5.53
C MET A 195 -3.78 -0.49 -5.76
N PRO A 196 -4.22 0.56 -5.07
CA PRO A 196 -3.49 1.83 -5.03
C PRO A 196 -2.03 1.63 -4.58
N PRO A 197 -1.11 2.52 -4.94
CA PRO A 197 0.29 2.38 -4.55
C PRO A 197 0.44 2.44 -3.02
N LYS A 198 1.36 1.60 -2.51
CA LYS A 198 1.68 1.60 -1.07
C LYS A 198 0.47 1.35 -0.16
N SER A 199 -0.41 0.43 -0.56
CA SER A 199 -1.59 0.03 0.21
C SER A 199 -1.27 -1.04 1.25
N THR A 200 -0.34 -1.94 0.94
CA THR A 200 -0.07 -3.13 1.75
C THR A 200 1.42 -3.28 2.05
N TRP A 201 1.72 -3.65 3.29
CA TRP A 201 3.05 -4.11 3.70
C TRP A 201 2.93 -5.54 4.18
N PHE A 202 3.33 -6.50 3.34
CA PHE A 202 3.29 -7.91 3.70
C PHE A 202 4.46 -8.33 4.57
N GLU A 203 4.16 -9.14 5.58
CA GLU A 203 5.13 -9.90 6.36
C GLU A 203 4.73 -11.39 6.36
N PRO A 204 5.73 -12.31 6.33
CA PRO A 204 7.17 -12.06 6.22
C PRO A 204 7.61 -11.59 4.83
N LYS A 205 8.62 -10.72 4.78
CA LYS A 205 9.26 -10.35 3.50
C LYS A 205 10.14 -11.49 2.99
N LEU A 206 9.91 -11.91 1.75
CA LEU A 206 10.74 -12.89 1.08
C LEU A 206 12.15 -12.33 0.86
N ARG A 207 13.15 -13.07 1.29
CA ARG A 207 14.56 -12.72 1.06
C ARG A 207 14.95 -13.03 -0.38
N SER A 208 15.68 -12.12 -1.02
CA SER A 208 16.26 -12.34 -2.33
C SER A 208 17.57 -13.11 -2.22
N GLY A 209 17.88 -13.95 -3.22
CA GLY A 209 19.14 -14.65 -3.34
C GLY A 209 19.24 -15.99 -2.58
N LEU A 210 18.21 -16.41 -1.85
CA LEU A 210 18.17 -17.76 -1.25
C LEU A 210 17.92 -18.84 -2.32
N PHE A 211 17.11 -18.52 -3.30
CA PHE A 211 16.82 -19.35 -4.46
C PHE A 211 17.06 -18.53 -5.72
N ILE A 212 17.69 -19.16 -6.70
CA ILE A 212 17.96 -18.57 -8.03
C ILE A 212 17.41 -19.52 -9.07
N HIS A 213 16.50 -19.01 -9.88
CA HIS A 213 15.99 -19.71 -11.06
C HIS A 213 16.84 -19.29 -12.27
N LYS A 214 17.55 -20.26 -12.85
CA LYS A 214 18.31 -20.06 -14.08
C LYS A 214 17.37 -20.22 -15.26
N ILE A 215 17.38 -19.27 -16.18
CA ILE A 215 16.58 -19.26 -17.40
C ILE A 215 17.36 -19.72 -18.65
N GLU A 216 18.64 -20.00 -18.49
CA GLU A 216 19.56 -20.55 -19.49
C GLU A 216 20.25 -21.78 -18.90
N GLU A 217 20.53 -22.77 -19.73
CA GLU A 217 21.29 -23.95 -19.37
C GLU A 217 22.79 -23.64 -19.15
#